data_0215f29a44dc548d9a6522106d50a458
#
_entry.id   0215f29a44dc548d9a6522106d50a458
#
_cell.length_a   1.000
_cell.length_b   1.000
_cell.length_c   1.000
_cell.angle_alpha   90.00
_cell.angle_beta   90.00
_cell.angle_gamma   90.00
#
_symmetry.space_group_name_H-M   'P 1'
#
loop_
_entity.id
_entity.type
_entity.pdbx_description
1 polymer ?
#
loop_
_entity_poly.entity_id
_entity_poly.type
_entity_poly.pdbx_seq_one_letter_code
_entity_poly.pdbx_strand_id
1 'polypeptide(L)'
;VHLVARITTPLAPADYLDVIDPLRSEALRGRIVGLHPETRDAVSVVIKPGRRWRTHTAGQYVRIGVDVDGVRQWRAYSLTSNTARTDGCITITVEAVPDGIVSNYLVRRATIGTVIQLDQAAGRFTLGTPTPAKALFVTAGSGITPVMGMLRNMPSARAADVVVVHSAPTAREVIFGGELRMLAARGRIRLVEIHTGSDGRLDIGALGKLVEDLAERRTWACGPPGLLDSIETHWATTGISEQLITERFQPITIASTGDGGAVTFSATGTTVEGRGDRSLLEIGEAAGVLMPSGCRMGICFGCVAPLRRGAVRDLRNGDLTTADEGDGVVIQTCVSAAAGPCDIKL
;
A
#
# COMPACT_ATOMS: atom_id res chain seq x y z
N VAL A 1 -2.15 24.54 33.94
CA VAL A 1 -1.10 23.97 33.09
C VAL A 1 0.24 23.94 33.82
N HIS A 2 0.69 25.01 34.48
CA HIS A 2 1.99 25.05 35.18
C HIS A 2 2.09 24.15 36.42
N LEU A 3 1.00 23.85 37.10
CA LEU A 3 1.01 23.02 38.32
C LEU A 3 1.17 21.53 37.94
N VAL A 4 0.53 21.07 36.88
CA VAL A 4 0.62 19.70 36.39
C VAL A 4 2.03 19.39 35.86
N ALA A 5 2.66 20.34 35.17
CA ALA A 5 4.03 20.19 34.69
C ALA A 5 5.08 20.00 35.80
N ARG A 6 4.84 20.55 37.02
CA ARG A 6 5.73 20.36 38.17
C ARG A 6 5.65 18.95 38.78
N ILE A 7 4.52 18.28 38.65
CA ILE A 7 4.30 16.92 39.17
C ILE A 7 4.79 15.86 38.19
N THR A 8 4.88 16.18 36.92
CA THR A 8 5.24 15.24 35.84
C THR A 8 6.69 15.36 35.38
N THR A 9 7.51 16.23 36.00
CA THR A 9 8.95 16.29 35.71
C THR A 9 9.63 14.93 36.04
N PRO A 10 10.47 14.35 35.13
CA PRO A 10 11.08 14.98 33.97
C PRO A 10 10.27 14.90 32.66
N LEU A 11 9.16 14.17 32.62
CA LEU A 11 8.37 13.97 31.40
C LEU A 11 7.20 14.97 31.31
N ALA A 12 6.81 15.36 30.10
CA ALA A 12 5.62 16.17 29.90
C ALA A 12 4.34 15.35 30.20
N PRO A 13 3.22 16.00 30.60
CA PRO A 13 1.95 15.27 30.84
C PRO A 13 1.49 14.44 29.64
N ALA A 14 1.82 14.86 28.42
CA ALA A 14 1.53 14.12 27.20
C ALA A 14 2.26 12.78 27.15
N ASP A 15 3.49 12.70 27.63
CA ASP A 15 4.29 11.46 27.63
C ASP A 15 3.70 10.39 28.56
N TYR A 16 3.11 10.81 29.69
CA TYR A 16 2.39 9.90 30.58
C TYR A 16 1.10 9.39 29.93
N LEU A 17 0.37 10.24 29.20
CA LEU A 17 -0.83 9.83 28.47
C LEU A 17 -0.48 8.82 27.38
N ASP A 18 0.67 8.93 26.75
CA ASP A 18 1.16 7.98 25.74
C ASP A 18 1.36 6.57 26.30
N VAL A 19 1.69 6.45 27.58
CA VAL A 19 1.86 5.17 28.28
C VAL A 19 0.52 4.65 28.81
N ILE A 20 -0.30 5.53 29.43
CA ILE A 20 -1.55 5.13 30.12
C ILE A 20 -2.67 4.86 29.11
N ASP A 21 -2.85 5.73 28.13
CA ASP A 21 -3.87 5.58 27.07
C ASP A 21 -3.29 6.01 25.71
N PRO A 22 -2.56 5.12 25.02
CA PRO A 22 -1.92 5.43 23.74
C PRO A 22 -2.86 5.93 22.66
N LEU A 23 -4.17 5.66 22.76
CA LEU A 23 -5.18 6.12 21.80
C LEU A 23 -5.61 7.58 21.99
N ARG A 24 -5.20 8.19 23.10
CA ARG A 24 -5.45 9.63 23.40
C ARG A 24 -4.24 10.50 23.14
N SER A 25 -3.11 9.91 22.79
CA SER A 25 -1.86 10.62 22.53
C SER A 25 -1.98 11.62 21.36
N GLU A 26 -1.00 12.51 21.25
CA GLU A 26 -0.90 13.41 20.09
C GLU A 26 -0.60 12.66 18.79
N ALA A 27 0.17 11.59 18.87
CA ALA A 27 0.42 10.69 17.75
C ALA A 27 -0.82 9.83 17.47
N LEU A 28 -1.23 9.76 16.21
CA LEU A 28 -2.34 8.91 15.83
C LEU A 28 -1.92 7.44 15.94
N ARG A 29 -2.59 6.73 16.82
CA ARG A 29 -2.36 5.29 17.08
C ARG A 29 -3.66 4.52 16.94
N GLY A 30 -3.55 3.21 16.80
CA GLY A 30 -4.67 2.29 16.82
C GLY A 30 -4.32 1.03 17.62
N ARG A 31 -5.33 0.37 18.12
CA ARG A 31 -5.20 -0.92 18.83
C ARG A 31 -5.83 -2.02 17.98
N ILE A 32 -5.12 -3.10 17.77
CA ILE A 32 -5.68 -4.29 17.13
C ILE A 32 -6.71 -4.89 18.09
N VAL A 33 -7.95 -5.01 17.64
CA VAL A 33 -9.08 -5.53 18.44
C VAL A 33 -9.67 -6.81 17.85
N GLY A 34 -9.25 -7.20 16.65
CA GLY A 34 -9.66 -8.45 16.02
C GLY A 34 -8.67 -8.88 14.92
N LEU A 35 -8.55 -10.19 14.75
CA LEU A 35 -7.76 -10.83 13.70
C LEU A 35 -8.62 -11.95 13.11
N HIS A 36 -8.92 -11.87 11.81
CA HIS A 36 -9.77 -12.84 11.11
C HIS A 36 -9.00 -13.42 9.93
N PRO A 37 -8.65 -14.71 9.96
CA PRO A 37 -8.00 -15.36 8.82
C PRO A 37 -8.91 -15.31 7.58
N GLU A 38 -8.37 -14.89 6.44
CA GLU A 38 -9.04 -14.90 5.14
C GLU A 38 -8.59 -16.10 4.31
N THR A 39 -7.27 -16.34 4.30
CA THR A 39 -6.63 -17.51 3.68
C THR A 39 -5.52 -18.01 4.60
N ARG A 40 -4.75 -19.02 4.15
CA ARG A 40 -3.58 -19.50 4.89
C ARG A 40 -2.56 -18.39 5.18
N ASP A 41 -2.39 -17.48 4.23
CA ASP A 41 -1.35 -16.46 4.25
C ASP A 41 -1.93 -15.02 4.26
N ALA A 42 -3.24 -14.85 4.49
CA ALA A 42 -3.88 -13.54 4.60
C ALA A 42 -4.76 -13.42 5.85
N VAL A 43 -4.76 -12.23 6.47
CA VAL A 43 -5.53 -11.90 7.67
C VAL A 43 -6.18 -10.52 7.53
N SER A 44 -7.44 -10.42 7.94
CA SER A 44 -8.11 -9.14 8.18
C SER A 44 -7.85 -8.68 9.61
N VAL A 45 -7.23 -7.52 9.76
CA VAL A 45 -6.85 -6.89 11.02
C VAL A 45 -7.85 -5.79 11.34
N VAL A 46 -8.64 -5.97 12.39
CA VAL A 46 -9.57 -4.95 12.89
C VAL A 46 -8.85 -4.06 13.89
N ILE A 47 -8.86 -2.77 13.62
CA ILE A 47 -8.12 -1.77 14.39
C ILE A 47 -9.12 -0.76 14.96
N LYS A 48 -9.05 -0.52 16.26
CA LYS A 48 -9.71 0.62 16.92
C LYS A 48 -8.76 1.81 16.88
N PRO A 49 -9.00 2.80 16.01
CA PRO A 49 -8.16 3.99 15.94
C PRO A 49 -8.40 4.92 17.12
N GLY A 50 -7.40 5.73 17.43
CA GLY A 50 -7.49 6.80 18.41
C GLY A 50 -8.40 7.95 17.95
N ARG A 51 -8.70 8.87 18.87
CA ARG A 51 -9.69 9.97 18.67
C ARG A 51 -9.40 10.91 17.51
N ARG A 52 -8.15 10.99 17.05
CA ARG A 52 -7.74 11.86 15.94
C ARG A 52 -7.98 11.25 14.55
N TRP A 53 -8.45 10.01 14.49
CA TRP A 53 -8.82 9.38 13.23
C TRP A 53 -9.98 10.12 12.57
N ARG A 54 -9.85 10.41 11.28
CA ARG A 54 -10.92 10.95 10.43
C ARG A 54 -11.50 9.82 9.59
N THR A 55 -12.80 9.94 9.27
CA THR A 55 -13.44 9.01 8.35
C THR A 55 -12.71 8.95 7.02
N HIS A 56 -12.60 7.76 6.45
CA HIS A 56 -11.97 7.52 5.16
C HIS A 56 -13.01 7.34 4.04
N THR A 57 -12.57 7.48 2.80
CA THR A 57 -13.33 7.12 1.61
C THR A 57 -12.97 5.69 1.19
N ALA A 58 -13.98 4.91 0.76
CA ALA A 58 -13.79 3.54 0.31
C ALA A 58 -12.79 3.44 -0.85
N GLY A 59 -11.83 2.53 -0.75
CA GLY A 59 -10.72 2.37 -1.68
C GLY A 59 -9.43 3.09 -1.26
N GLN A 60 -9.48 3.99 -0.27
CA GLN A 60 -8.27 4.59 0.29
C GLN A 60 -7.45 3.56 1.09
N TYR A 61 -6.18 3.89 1.30
CA TYR A 61 -5.26 3.15 2.16
C TYR A 61 -4.90 3.93 3.42
N VAL A 62 -4.38 3.22 4.41
CA VAL A 62 -3.76 3.78 5.60
C VAL A 62 -2.31 3.31 5.71
N ARG A 63 -1.40 4.19 6.14
CA ARG A 63 -0.07 3.76 6.53
C ARG A 63 -0.10 3.36 8.00
N ILE A 64 0.49 2.22 8.28
CA ILE A 64 0.65 1.71 9.65
C ILE A 64 2.13 1.54 9.99
N GLY A 65 2.49 1.90 11.20
CA GLY A 65 3.81 1.66 11.78
C GLY A 65 3.72 0.57 12.84
N VAL A 66 4.45 -0.51 12.67
CA VAL A 66 4.58 -1.59 13.64
C VAL A 66 6.02 -1.71 14.11
N ASP A 67 6.21 -2.00 15.38
CA ASP A 67 7.53 -2.26 15.93
C ASP A 67 7.82 -3.76 15.80
N VAL A 68 8.80 -4.09 14.97
CA VAL A 68 9.24 -5.46 14.75
C VAL A 68 10.70 -5.55 15.18
N ASP A 69 10.96 -6.39 16.16
CA ASP A 69 12.29 -6.62 16.73
C ASP A 69 13.02 -5.30 17.15
N GLY A 70 12.25 -4.37 17.73
CA GLY A 70 12.74 -3.07 18.21
C GLY A 70 12.84 -1.97 17.15
N VAL A 71 12.54 -2.28 15.89
CA VAL A 71 12.60 -1.32 14.77
C VAL A 71 11.20 -1.02 14.25
N ARG A 72 10.87 0.27 14.15
CA ARG A 72 9.59 0.69 13.57
C ARG A 72 9.59 0.58 12.06
N GLN A 73 8.69 -0.23 11.55
CA GLN A 73 8.49 -0.47 10.13
C GLN A 73 7.15 0.08 9.67
N TRP A 74 7.14 0.87 8.60
CA TRP A 74 5.93 1.44 8.02
C TRP A 74 5.54 0.75 6.72
N ARG A 75 4.23 0.47 6.56
CA ARG A 75 3.66 -0.05 5.31
C ARG A 75 2.27 0.53 5.08
N ALA A 76 1.88 0.63 3.81
CA ALA A 76 0.55 1.03 3.40
C ALA A 76 -0.32 -0.20 3.15
N TYR A 77 -1.59 -0.14 3.60
CA TYR A 77 -2.59 -1.17 3.37
C TYR A 77 -3.94 -0.54 3.05
N SER A 78 -4.63 -1.08 2.06
CA SER A 78 -5.96 -0.62 1.68
C SER A 78 -6.95 -0.84 2.83
N LEU A 79 -7.83 0.14 3.04
CA LEU A 79 -8.90 0.06 4.02
C LEU A 79 -10.04 -0.77 3.45
N THR A 80 -10.37 -1.86 4.11
CA THR A 80 -11.39 -2.83 3.68
C THR A 80 -12.70 -2.71 4.46
N SER A 81 -12.77 -1.83 5.46
CA SER A 81 -13.94 -1.65 6.31
C SER A 81 -15.08 -0.92 5.62
N ASN A 82 -16.32 -1.24 6.05
CA ASN A 82 -17.46 -0.39 5.80
C ASN A 82 -17.32 0.89 6.63
N THR A 83 -17.43 2.06 6.00
CA THR A 83 -17.31 3.38 6.64
C THR A 83 -18.49 3.71 7.56
N ALA A 84 -19.63 3.03 7.39
CA ALA A 84 -20.82 3.18 8.23
C ALA A 84 -20.77 2.32 9.52
N ARG A 85 -19.64 1.71 9.85
CA ARG A 85 -19.50 0.96 11.12
C ARG A 85 -19.72 1.86 12.33
N THR A 86 -20.60 1.41 13.22
CA THR A 86 -20.95 2.14 14.45
C THR A 86 -19.93 1.95 15.58
N ASP A 87 -19.11 0.90 15.51
CA ASP A 87 -18.05 0.63 16.49
C ASP A 87 -16.80 1.52 16.31
N GLY A 88 -16.76 2.31 15.21
CA GLY A 88 -15.67 3.20 14.87
C GLY A 88 -14.34 2.48 14.61
N CYS A 89 -14.37 1.18 14.31
CA CYS A 89 -13.19 0.43 13.91
C CYS A 89 -12.95 0.54 12.41
N ILE A 90 -11.68 0.42 12.02
CA ILE A 90 -11.25 0.26 10.64
C ILE A 90 -10.69 -1.15 10.46
N THR A 91 -10.66 -1.62 9.21
CA THR A 91 -10.08 -2.92 8.88
C THR A 91 -9.12 -2.76 7.71
N ILE A 92 -7.98 -3.40 7.82
CA ILE A 92 -7.06 -3.65 6.71
C ILE A 92 -6.97 -5.16 6.50
N THR A 93 -6.63 -5.60 5.30
CA THR A 93 -6.37 -7.02 5.03
C THR A 93 -4.99 -7.16 4.45
N VAL A 94 -4.21 -8.05 5.05
CA VAL A 94 -2.78 -8.19 4.81
C VAL A 94 -2.50 -9.61 4.32
N GLU A 95 -1.83 -9.73 3.20
CA GLU A 95 -1.26 -10.97 2.70
C GLU A 95 0.23 -11.02 3.03
N ALA A 96 0.70 -12.12 3.62
CA ALA A 96 2.10 -12.34 3.90
C ALA A 96 2.85 -12.59 2.59
N VAL A 97 3.86 -11.77 2.31
CA VAL A 97 4.72 -11.94 1.14
C VAL A 97 6.07 -12.52 1.56
N PRO A 98 6.77 -13.25 0.69
CA PRO A 98 8.13 -13.71 0.98
C PRO A 98 9.00 -12.53 1.46
N ASP A 99 9.77 -12.74 2.52
CA ASP A 99 10.69 -11.77 3.14
C ASP A 99 10.06 -10.45 3.62
N GLY A 100 8.73 -10.36 3.61
CA GLY A 100 8.00 -9.18 4.06
C GLY A 100 7.97 -9.05 5.58
N ILE A 101 8.75 -8.15 6.17
CA ILE A 101 8.85 -7.97 7.63
C ILE A 101 7.48 -7.68 8.26
N VAL A 102 6.78 -6.64 7.79
CA VAL A 102 5.50 -6.19 8.37
C VAL A 102 4.36 -7.15 8.06
N SER A 103 4.27 -7.65 6.83
CA SER A 103 3.19 -8.56 6.44
C SER A 103 3.27 -9.88 7.21
N ASN A 104 4.47 -10.47 7.33
CA ASN A 104 4.66 -11.69 8.13
C ASN A 104 4.42 -11.45 9.63
N TYR A 105 4.82 -10.28 10.16
CA TYR A 105 4.49 -9.93 11.55
C TYR A 105 2.97 -9.89 11.76
N LEU A 106 2.22 -9.18 10.92
CA LEU A 106 0.78 -9.02 11.07
C LEU A 106 0.00 -10.34 10.89
N VAL A 107 0.42 -11.18 9.94
CA VAL A 107 -0.26 -12.44 9.66
C VAL A 107 0.07 -13.53 10.70
N ARG A 108 1.31 -13.55 11.24
CA ARG A 108 1.81 -14.69 12.02
C ARG A 108 2.10 -14.38 13.49
N ARG A 109 2.37 -13.11 13.85
CA ARG A 109 2.87 -12.73 15.19
C ARG A 109 2.00 -11.72 15.92
N ALA A 110 1.24 -10.89 15.21
CA ALA A 110 0.40 -9.86 15.82
C ALA A 110 -0.68 -10.47 16.72
N THR A 111 -1.00 -9.80 17.80
CA THR A 111 -2.00 -10.23 18.78
C THR A 111 -3.02 -9.13 19.03
N ILE A 112 -4.22 -9.52 19.50
CA ILE A 112 -5.22 -8.56 19.99
C ILE A 112 -4.61 -7.78 21.16
N GLY A 113 -4.80 -6.47 21.16
CA GLY A 113 -4.21 -5.56 22.14
C GLY A 113 -2.97 -4.82 21.63
N THR A 114 -2.29 -5.33 20.58
CA THR A 114 -1.14 -4.66 19.98
C THR A 114 -1.48 -3.24 19.58
N VAL A 115 -0.65 -2.29 20.01
CA VAL A 115 -0.76 -0.87 19.60
C VAL A 115 0.14 -0.64 18.42
N ILE A 116 -0.41 -0.01 17.37
CA ILE A 116 0.28 0.34 16.14
C ILE A 116 0.17 1.84 15.90
N GLN A 117 1.09 2.41 15.16
CA GLN A 117 0.95 3.79 14.68
C GLN A 117 0.12 3.81 13.41
N LEU A 118 -0.59 4.92 13.21
CA LEU A 118 -1.43 5.17 12.03
C LEU A 118 -1.11 6.53 11.45
N ASP A 119 -1.19 6.65 10.14
CA ASP A 119 -1.43 7.93 9.48
C ASP A 119 -2.92 8.11 9.20
N GLN A 120 -3.32 9.27 8.70
CA GLN A 120 -4.66 9.46 8.15
C GLN A 120 -4.81 8.67 6.84
N ALA A 121 -6.05 8.33 6.49
CA ALA A 121 -6.35 7.70 5.22
C ALA A 121 -5.93 8.59 4.04
N ALA A 122 -5.40 7.98 3.00
CA ALA A 122 -4.95 8.65 1.79
C ALA A 122 -5.24 7.77 0.55
N GLY A 123 -5.00 8.33 -0.64
CA GLY A 123 -5.19 7.62 -1.92
C GLY A 123 -6.35 8.17 -2.73
N ARG A 124 -6.27 7.94 -4.05
CA ARG A 124 -7.25 8.39 -5.04
C ARG A 124 -7.97 7.22 -5.74
N PHE A 125 -7.66 6.00 -5.37
CA PHE A 125 -8.27 4.81 -5.91
C PHE A 125 -9.66 4.61 -5.28
N THR A 126 -10.62 5.44 -5.68
CA THR A 126 -11.98 5.49 -5.13
C THR A 126 -13.01 5.47 -6.25
N LEU A 127 -14.27 5.13 -5.93
CA LEU A 127 -15.35 5.07 -6.93
C LEU A 127 -15.73 6.45 -7.49
N GLY A 128 -15.38 7.52 -6.79
CA GLY A 128 -15.86 8.86 -7.14
C GLY A 128 -17.31 9.11 -6.74
N THR A 129 -17.77 10.33 -7.01
CA THR A 129 -19.16 10.74 -6.76
C THR A 129 -19.65 11.52 -8.00
N PRO A 130 -20.73 11.09 -8.67
CA PRO A 130 -21.55 9.89 -8.40
C PRO A 130 -20.84 8.58 -8.73
N THR A 131 -21.29 7.48 -8.09
CA THR A 131 -20.83 6.12 -8.46
C THR A 131 -21.25 5.81 -9.90
N PRO A 132 -20.37 5.25 -10.75
CA PRO A 132 -20.71 4.95 -12.13
C PRO A 132 -21.80 3.87 -12.23
N ALA A 133 -22.63 3.98 -13.25
CA ALA A 133 -23.71 3.01 -13.51
C ALA A 133 -23.17 1.61 -13.85
N LYS A 134 -22.02 1.55 -14.55
CA LYS A 134 -21.34 0.31 -14.92
C LYS A 134 -19.90 0.35 -14.38
N ALA A 135 -19.53 -0.61 -13.55
CA ALA A 135 -18.20 -0.74 -12.97
C ALA A 135 -17.59 -2.10 -13.32
N LEU A 136 -16.28 -2.09 -13.58
CA LEU A 136 -15.47 -3.30 -13.72
C LEU A 136 -14.30 -3.22 -12.74
N PHE A 137 -14.10 -4.28 -11.99
CA PHE A 137 -12.93 -4.47 -11.14
C PHE A 137 -12.10 -5.63 -11.69
N VAL A 138 -10.84 -5.38 -12.02
CA VAL A 138 -9.88 -6.40 -12.46
C VAL A 138 -8.78 -6.49 -11.42
N THR A 139 -8.69 -7.62 -10.72
CA THR A 139 -7.82 -7.76 -9.55
C THR A 139 -7.08 -9.10 -9.54
N ALA A 140 -5.93 -9.12 -8.85
CA ALA A 140 -5.23 -10.37 -8.56
C ALA A 140 -4.59 -10.35 -7.16
N GLY A 141 -4.67 -11.47 -6.44
CA GLY A 141 -4.15 -11.62 -5.08
C GLY A 141 -4.69 -10.53 -4.14
N SER A 142 -3.81 -9.93 -3.33
CA SER A 142 -4.18 -8.84 -2.41
C SER A 142 -4.67 -7.56 -3.08
N GLY A 143 -4.57 -7.44 -4.41
CA GLY A 143 -5.19 -6.34 -5.17
C GLY A 143 -6.71 -6.27 -5.05
N ILE A 144 -7.36 -7.30 -4.52
CA ILE A 144 -8.81 -7.28 -4.18
C ILE A 144 -9.12 -6.37 -2.98
N THR A 145 -8.14 -6.02 -2.14
CA THR A 145 -8.40 -5.33 -0.87
C THR A 145 -9.02 -3.94 -1.03
N PRO A 146 -8.54 -3.02 -1.90
CA PRO A 146 -9.21 -1.75 -2.09
C PRO A 146 -10.60 -1.92 -2.72
N VAL A 147 -10.76 -2.88 -3.61
CA VAL A 147 -12.04 -3.20 -4.25
C VAL A 147 -13.04 -3.71 -3.23
N MET A 148 -12.64 -4.57 -2.29
CA MET A 148 -13.53 -5.01 -1.22
C MET A 148 -13.97 -3.83 -0.34
N GLY A 149 -13.06 -2.90 -0.04
CA GLY A 149 -13.43 -1.64 0.62
C GLY A 149 -14.52 -0.89 -0.15
N MET A 150 -14.41 -0.80 -1.48
CA MET A 150 -15.44 -0.18 -2.32
C MET A 150 -16.74 -0.97 -2.31
N LEU A 151 -16.72 -2.29 -2.52
CA LEU A 151 -17.93 -3.14 -2.57
C LEU A 151 -18.73 -3.08 -1.27
N ARG A 152 -18.06 -3.08 -0.11
CA ARG A 152 -18.70 -2.98 1.21
C ARG A 152 -19.38 -1.62 1.45
N ASN A 153 -18.98 -0.59 0.71
CA ASN A 153 -19.51 0.76 0.82
C ASN A 153 -20.42 1.17 -0.33
N MET A 154 -20.62 0.31 -1.32
CA MET A 154 -21.60 0.56 -2.38
C MET A 154 -23.03 0.45 -1.83
N PRO A 155 -23.94 1.36 -2.25
CA PRO A 155 -25.34 1.31 -1.83
C PRO A 155 -25.99 -0.05 -2.09
N SER A 156 -26.87 -0.47 -1.18
CA SER A 156 -27.55 -1.76 -1.28
C SER A 156 -28.57 -1.85 -2.41
N ALA A 157 -29.10 -0.71 -2.85
CA ALA A 157 -29.98 -0.65 -4.01
C ALA A 157 -29.18 -0.93 -5.30
N ARG A 158 -29.82 -1.58 -6.28
CA ARG A 158 -29.28 -1.89 -7.62
C ARG A 158 -28.87 -0.63 -8.42
N ALA A 159 -27.98 0.19 -7.86
CA ALA A 159 -27.59 1.46 -8.47
C ALA A 159 -26.46 1.30 -9.51
N ALA A 160 -25.77 0.18 -9.53
CA ALA A 160 -24.67 -0.05 -10.47
C ALA A 160 -24.61 -1.50 -10.93
N ASP A 161 -24.30 -1.71 -12.20
CA ASP A 161 -23.93 -3.01 -12.78
C ASP A 161 -22.43 -3.23 -12.52
N VAL A 162 -22.12 -4.16 -11.64
CA VAL A 162 -20.76 -4.41 -11.15
C VAL A 162 -20.28 -5.76 -11.60
N VAL A 163 -19.14 -5.76 -12.29
CA VAL A 163 -18.39 -6.97 -12.66
C VAL A 163 -17.08 -7.00 -11.89
N VAL A 164 -16.76 -8.14 -11.29
CA VAL A 164 -15.47 -8.41 -10.64
C VAL A 164 -14.81 -9.57 -11.35
N VAL A 165 -13.66 -9.33 -11.95
CA VAL A 165 -12.77 -10.35 -12.49
C VAL A 165 -11.58 -10.45 -11.53
N HIS A 166 -11.47 -11.56 -10.82
CA HIS A 166 -10.45 -11.77 -9.82
C HIS A 166 -9.61 -13.00 -10.10
N SER A 167 -8.29 -12.85 -10.01
CA SER A 167 -7.33 -13.92 -10.21
C SER A 167 -6.60 -14.26 -8.91
N ALA A 168 -6.55 -15.56 -8.59
CA ALA A 168 -5.80 -16.11 -7.45
C ALA A 168 -5.20 -17.47 -7.84
N PRO A 169 -4.22 -18.02 -7.09
CA PRO A 169 -3.65 -19.33 -7.41
C PRO A 169 -4.70 -20.44 -7.41
N THR A 170 -5.56 -20.49 -6.41
CA THR A 170 -6.65 -21.46 -6.26
C THR A 170 -7.88 -20.82 -5.62
N ALA A 171 -9.03 -21.50 -5.67
CA ALA A 171 -10.26 -21.04 -5.03
C ALA A 171 -10.15 -20.84 -3.50
N ARG A 172 -9.19 -21.53 -2.84
CA ARG A 172 -8.94 -21.41 -1.40
C ARG A 172 -8.06 -20.21 -1.05
N GLU A 173 -7.33 -19.69 -2.03
CA GLU A 173 -6.43 -18.56 -1.88
C GLU A 173 -7.08 -17.23 -2.34
N VAL A 174 -8.37 -17.26 -2.70
CA VAL A 174 -9.14 -16.05 -2.97
C VAL A 174 -9.41 -15.33 -1.66
N ILE A 175 -8.72 -14.21 -1.43
CA ILE A 175 -8.97 -13.33 -0.29
C ILE A 175 -10.41 -12.81 -0.40
N PHE A 176 -11.19 -12.89 0.69
CA PHE A 176 -12.63 -12.63 0.71
C PHE A 176 -13.49 -13.54 -0.19
N GLY A 177 -13.00 -14.71 -0.59
CA GLY A 177 -13.70 -15.58 -1.53
C GLY A 177 -15.12 -15.92 -1.11
N GLY A 178 -15.33 -16.20 0.18
CA GLY A 178 -16.68 -16.44 0.73
C GLY A 178 -17.62 -15.22 0.56
N GLU A 179 -17.15 -14.02 0.84
CA GLU A 179 -17.93 -12.78 0.73
C GLU A 179 -18.21 -12.42 -0.73
N LEU A 180 -17.22 -12.55 -1.61
CA LEU A 180 -17.39 -12.30 -3.05
C LEU A 180 -18.45 -13.22 -3.67
N ARG A 181 -18.39 -14.52 -3.38
CA ARG A 181 -19.38 -15.50 -3.86
C ARG A 181 -20.75 -15.25 -3.28
N MET A 182 -20.83 -14.82 -2.01
CA MET A 182 -22.11 -14.41 -1.40
C MET A 182 -22.69 -13.15 -2.08
N LEU A 183 -21.88 -12.16 -2.41
CA LEU A 183 -22.31 -10.97 -3.16
C LEU A 183 -22.80 -11.35 -4.56
N ALA A 184 -22.12 -12.28 -5.23
CA ALA A 184 -22.56 -12.80 -6.53
C ALA A 184 -23.87 -13.58 -6.43
N ALA A 185 -24.02 -14.47 -5.46
CA ALA A 185 -25.26 -15.23 -5.22
C ALA A 185 -26.47 -14.33 -4.92
N ARG A 186 -26.22 -13.15 -4.32
CA ARG A 186 -27.25 -12.13 -4.07
C ARG A 186 -27.50 -11.20 -5.27
N GLY A 187 -26.86 -11.43 -6.41
CA GLY A 187 -26.98 -10.60 -7.60
C GLY A 187 -26.45 -9.16 -7.41
N ARG A 188 -25.54 -8.95 -6.44
CA ARG A 188 -24.90 -7.65 -6.18
C ARG A 188 -23.74 -7.37 -7.12
N ILE A 189 -23.06 -8.42 -7.56
CA ILE A 189 -21.96 -8.39 -8.50
C ILE A 189 -22.06 -9.58 -9.46
N ARG A 190 -21.48 -9.45 -10.63
CA ARG A 190 -21.10 -10.60 -11.47
C ARG A 190 -19.63 -10.91 -11.17
N LEU A 191 -19.38 -12.10 -10.62
CA LEU A 191 -18.04 -12.54 -10.25
C LEU A 191 -17.51 -13.52 -11.30
N VAL A 192 -16.28 -13.25 -11.77
CA VAL A 192 -15.49 -14.16 -12.61
C VAL A 192 -14.20 -14.45 -11.86
N GLU A 193 -14.04 -15.68 -11.40
CA GLU A 193 -12.80 -16.14 -10.75
C GLU A 193 -11.92 -16.85 -11.77
N ILE A 194 -10.64 -16.50 -11.79
CA ILE A 194 -9.59 -17.15 -12.60
C ILE A 194 -8.60 -17.79 -11.64
N HIS A 195 -8.48 -19.11 -11.68
CA HIS A 195 -7.55 -19.82 -10.81
C HIS A 195 -6.28 -20.15 -11.59
N THR A 196 -5.19 -19.42 -11.34
CA THR A 196 -3.96 -19.50 -12.16
C THR A 196 -3.30 -20.87 -12.11
N GLY A 197 -3.57 -21.68 -11.09
CA GLY A 197 -3.09 -23.06 -10.97
C GLY A 197 -3.75 -24.03 -11.94
N SER A 198 -4.99 -23.75 -12.39
CA SER A 198 -5.75 -24.59 -13.37
C SER A 198 -5.97 -23.90 -14.70
N ASP A 199 -6.32 -22.61 -14.68
CA ASP A 199 -6.79 -21.86 -15.85
C ASP A 199 -5.65 -21.06 -16.54
N GLY A 200 -4.49 -21.00 -15.90
CA GLY A 200 -3.41 -20.10 -16.31
C GLY A 200 -3.66 -18.66 -15.92
N ARG A 201 -2.79 -17.77 -16.34
CA ARG A 201 -2.91 -16.31 -16.05
C ARG A 201 -4.05 -15.71 -16.85
N LEU A 202 -4.74 -14.71 -16.27
CA LEU A 202 -5.76 -13.93 -16.95
C LEU A 202 -5.20 -13.31 -18.25
N ASP A 203 -5.77 -13.71 -19.37
CA ASP A 203 -5.50 -13.11 -20.68
C ASP A 203 -6.31 -11.82 -20.84
N ILE A 204 -5.62 -10.68 -20.80
CA ILE A 204 -6.26 -9.37 -20.94
C ILE A 204 -6.81 -9.16 -22.34
N GLY A 205 -6.17 -9.72 -23.39
CA GLY A 205 -6.68 -9.68 -24.76
C GLY A 205 -8.03 -10.41 -24.92
N ALA A 206 -8.28 -11.41 -24.11
CA ALA A 206 -9.55 -12.15 -24.10
C ALA A 206 -10.60 -11.59 -23.13
N LEU A 207 -10.29 -10.52 -22.37
CA LEU A 207 -11.20 -9.96 -21.35
C LEU A 207 -12.54 -9.51 -21.93
N GLY A 208 -12.56 -9.00 -23.18
CA GLY A 208 -13.79 -8.64 -23.90
C GLY A 208 -14.76 -9.82 -24.11
N LYS A 209 -14.26 -11.07 -24.12
CA LYS A 209 -15.14 -12.27 -24.18
C LYS A 209 -15.79 -12.54 -22.83
N LEU A 210 -15.15 -12.15 -21.74
CA LEU A 210 -15.69 -12.29 -20.38
C LEU A 210 -16.60 -11.12 -20.02
N VAL A 211 -16.34 -9.93 -20.59
CA VAL A 211 -17.07 -8.67 -20.32
C VAL A 211 -17.33 -7.97 -21.64
N GLU A 212 -18.47 -8.35 -22.29
CA GLU A 212 -18.79 -7.89 -23.64
C GLU A 212 -18.91 -6.37 -23.77
N ASP A 213 -19.38 -5.69 -22.71
CA ASP A 213 -19.53 -4.23 -22.65
C ASP A 213 -18.36 -3.53 -21.96
N LEU A 214 -17.14 -4.09 -22.12
CA LEU A 214 -15.90 -3.59 -21.51
C LEU A 214 -15.70 -2.08 -21.72
N ALA A 215 -15.92 -1.62 -22.93
CA ALA A 215 -15.72 -0.21 -23.33
C ALA A 215 -16.70 0.77 -22.67
N GLU A 216 -17.81 0.29 -22.11
CA GLU A 216 -18.80 1.12 -21.42
C GLU A 216 -18.58 1.20 -19.91
N ARG A 217 -17.62 0.41 -19.39
CA ARG A 217 -17.41 0.26 -17.94
C ARG A 217 -16.28 1.13 -17.43
N ARG A 218 -16.53 1.88 -16.38
CA ARG A 218 -15.43 2.46 -15.60
C ARG A 218 -14.68 1.33 -14.93
N THR A 219 -13.36 1.27 -15.13
CA THR A 219 -12.55 0.13 -14.70
C THR A 219 -11.57 0.53 -13.62
N TRP A 220 -11.51 -0.27 -12.57
CA TRP A 220 -10.49 -0.22 -11.53
C TRP A 220 -9.67 -1.49 -11.56
N ALA A 221 -8.35 -1.34 -11.63
CA ALA A 221 -7.44 -2.47 -11.65
C ALA A 221 -6.40 -2.37 -10.53
N CYS A 222 -6.20 -3.47 -9.80
CA CYS A 222 -5.18 -3.58 -8.77
C CYS A 222 -4.64 -5.01 -8.69
N GLY A 223 -3.30 -5.15 -8.70
CA GLY A 223 -2.64 -6.45 -8.69
C GLY A 223 -1.15 -6.37 -9.00
N PRO A 224 -0.52 -7.50 -9.36
CA PRO A 224 0.88 -7.54 -9.73
C PRO A 224 1.22 -6.62 -10.93
N PRO A 225 2.46 -6.10 -11.00
CA PRO A 225 2.88 -5.18 -12.07
C PRO A 225 2.55 -5.68 -13.47
N GLY A 226 2.90 -6.92 -13.81
CA GLY A 226 2.65 -7.47 -15.15
C GLY A 226 1.17 -7.55 -15.57
N LEU A 227 0.25 -7.72 -14.61
CA LEU A 227 -1.19 -7.63 -14.87
C LEU A 227 -1.57 -6.19 -15.23
N LEU A 228 -1.12 -5.23 -14.43
CA LEU A 228 -1.45 -3.82 -14.62
C LEU A 228 -0.86 -3.27 -15.92
N ASP A 229 0.38 -3.63 -16.24
CA ASP A 229 1.03 -3.26 -17.51
C ASP A 229 0.25 -3.78 -18.73
N SER A 230 -0.22 -5.02 -18.64
CA SER A 230 -1.04 -5.64 -19.71
C SER A 230 -2.39 -4.93 -19.87
N ILE A 231 -3.04 -4.57 -18.75
CA ILE A 231 -4.30 -3.84 -18.74
C ILE A 231 -4.09 -2.43 -19.33
N GLU A 232 -3.12 -1.68 -18.86
CA GLU A 232 -2.82 -0.32 -19.34
C GLU A 232 -2.53 -0.31 -20.85
N THR A 233 -1.72 -1.27 -21.31
CA THR A 233 -1.44 -1.45 -22.74
C THR A 233 -2.70 -1.75 -23.53
N HIS A 234 -3.56 -2.65 -23.06
CA HIS A 234 -4.79 -3.02 -23.75
C HIS A 234 -5.76 -1.84 -23.82
N TRP A 235 -5.96 -1.10 -22.72
CA TRP A 235 -6.83 0.09 -22.71
C TRP A 235 -6.30 1.20 -23.60
N ALA A 236 -4.98 1.37 -23.67
CA ALA A 236 -4.36 2.35 -24.57
C ALA A 236 -4.58 1.97 -26.05
N THR A 237 -4.35 0.71 -26.41
CA THR A 237 -4.52 0.24 -27.81
C THR A 237 -5.97 0.22 -28.26
N THR A 238 -6.92 0.06 -27.35
CA THR A 238 -8.37 0.10 -27.65
C THR A 238 -8.99 1.50 -27.52
N GLY A 239 -8.19 2.51 -27.14
CA GLY A 239 -8.63 3.91 -27.07
C GLY A 239 -9.56 4.25 -25.89
N ILE A 240 -9.55 3.44 -24.82
CA ILE A 240 -10.42 3.61 -23.66
C ILE A 240 -9.65 3.91 -22.35
N SER A 241 -8.43 4.43 -22.45
CA SER A 241 -7.55 4.71 -21.28
C SER A 241 -8.20 5.58 -20.21
N GLU A 242 -9.05 6.53 -20.59
CA GLU A 242 -9.73 7.43 -19.65
C GLU A 242 -10.70 6.70 -18.70
N GLN A 243 -11.10 5.48 -19.04
CA GLN A 243 -11.98 4.66 -18.21
C GLN A 243 -11.21 3.85 -17.18
N LEU A 244 -9.88 3.80 -17.26
CA LEU A 244 -9.03 2.99 -16.39
C LEU A 244 -8.49 3.81 -15.23
N ILE A 245 -8.59 3.23 -14.03
CA ILE A 245 -7.93 3.69 -12.83
C ILE A 245 -7.13 2.52 -12.26
N THR A 246 -5.83 2.69 -12.09
CA THR A 246 -4.96 1.65 -11.54
C THR A 246 -4.44 2.02 -10.16
N GLU A 247 -4.26 1.02 -9.30
CA GLU A 247 -3.52 1.14 -8.05
C GLU A 247 -2.42 0.09 -8.00
N ARG A 248 -1.18 0.54 -7.77
CA ARG A 248 0.00 -0.31 -7.69
C ARG A 248 0.51 -0.34 -6.25
N PHE A 249 0.66 -1.54 -5.69
CA PHE A 249 1.23 -1.73 -4.34
C PHE A 249 2.75 -1.73 -4.32
N GLN A 250 3.36 -1.77 -5.49
CA GLN A 250 4.80 -1.63 -5.68
C GLN A 250 5.06 -0.51 -6.69
N PRO A 251 6.15 0.25 -6.54
CA PRO A 251 6.52 1.22 -7.56
C PRO A 251 6.78 0.49 -8.89
N ILE A 252 6.45 1.15 -10.00
CA ILE A 252 6.95 0.71 -11.30
C ILE A 252 8.46 0.93 -11.23
N THR A 253 9.21 -0.15 -11.31
CA THR A 253 10.65 -0.07 -11.50
C THR A 253 10.93 -0.32 -12.97
N ILE A 254 11.33 0.71 -13.68
CA ILE A 254 11.92 0.54 -14.99
C ILE A 254 13.24 -0.21 -14.75
N ALA A 255 13.42 -1.35 -15.43
CA ALA A 255 14.70 -2.04 -15.40
C ALA A 255 15.76 -1.05 -15.90
N SER A 256 16.44 -0.38 -14.96
CA SER A 256 17.48 0.55 -15.32
C SER A 256 18.74 -0.26 -15.65
N THR A 257 19.23 -0.12 -16.85
CA THR A 257 20.54 -0.62 -17.30
C THR A 257 21.67 0.31 -16.82
N GLY A 258 21.42 1.13 -15.79
CA GLY A 258 22.43 2.03 -15.24
C GLY A 258 23.55 1.26 -14.56
N ASP A 259 24.79 1.70 -14.76
CA ASP A 259 26.00 1.04 -14.25
C ASP A 259 26.11 1.04 -12.71
N GLY A 260 25.19 1.75 -12.01
CA GLY A 260 25.27 1.92 -10.57
C GLY A 260 26.44 2.84 -10.17
N GLY A 261 27.03 2.60 -9.02
CA GLY A 261 28.20 3.34 -8.52
C GLY A 261 28.35 3.29 -7.02
N ALA A 262 29.45 3.81 -6.51
CA ALA A 262 29.69 3.89 -5.07
C ALA A 262 28.66 4.80 -4.39
N VAL A 263 27.95 4.28 -3.41
CA VAL A 263 26.97 5.01 -2.58
C VAL A 263 27.60 5.26 -1.22
N THR A 264 27.79 6.51 -0.88
CA THR A 264 28.30 6.93 0.44
C THR A 264 27.14 7.46 1.29
N PHE A 265 26.99 6.93 2.48
CA PHE A 265 26.10 7.46 3.52
C PHE A 265 26.94 8.28 4.49
N SER A 266 26.95 9.60 4.29
CA SER A 266 27.97 10.46 4.89
C SER A 266 27.87 10.67 6.41
N ALA A 267 26.66 10.50 7.00
CA ALA A 267 26.52 10.61 8.45
C ALA A 267 27.06 9.38 9.20
N THR A 268 27.01 8.20 8.57
CA THR A 268 27.56 6.95 9.12
C THR A 268 28.97 6.63 8.63
N GLY A 269 29.43 7.33 7.57
CA GLY A 269 30.71 7.04 6.90
C GLY A 269 30.73 5.73 6.11
N THR A 270 29.55 5.11 5.88
CA THR A 270 29.43 3.84 5.18
C THR A 270 29.46 4.06 3.67
N THR A 271 30.30 3.33 2.95
CA THR A 271 30.32 3.34 1.47
C THR A 271 30.15 1.92 0.96
N VAL A 272 29.25 1.73 0.00
CA VAL A 272 28.93 0.44 -0.63
C VAL A 272 28.73 0.59 -2.12
N GLU A 273 28.97 -0.48 -2.88
CA GLU A 273 28.61 -0.50 -4.31
C GLU A 273 27.09 -0.59 -4.48
N GLY A 274 26.54 0.42 -5.11
CA GLY A 274 25.14 0.51 -5.47
C GLY A 274 24.89 0.01 -6.88
N ARG A 275 23.94 -0.91 -7.03
CA ARG A 275 23.47 -1.35 -8.35
C ARG A 275 22.41 -0.37 -8.87
N GLY A 276 22.42 -0.08 -10.17
CA GLY A 276 21.46 0.82 -10.80
C GLY A 276 20.02 0.28 -10.85
N ASP A 277 19.81 -1.02 -10.55
CA ASP A 277 18.52 -1.70 -10.51
C ASP A 277 17.92 -1.84 -9.10
N ARG A 278 18.65 -1.37 -8.05
CA ARG A 278 18.18 -1.42 -6.65
C ARG A 278 18.05 -0.04 -6.05
N SER A 279 17.02 0.12 -5.23
CA SER A 279 16.80 1.39 -4.54
C SER A 279 17.89 1.69 -3.50
N LEU A 280 18.23 2.97 -3.34
CA LEU A 280 19.17 3.43 -2.31
C LEU A 280 18.73 3.04 -0.90
N LEU A 281 17.40 2.95 -0.67
CA LEU A 281 16.85 2.47 0.58
C LEU A 281 17.25 1.01 0.85
N GLU A 282 17.10 0.12 -0.13
CA GLU A 282 17.47 -1.29 0.01
C GLU A 282 18.99 -1.49 0.16
N ILE A 283 19.76 -0.68 -0.56
CA ILE A 283 21.22 -0.70 -0.48
C ILE A 283 21.70 -0.28 0.91
N GLY A 284 21.15 0.83 1.44
CA GLY A 284 21.48 1.31 2.78
C GLY A 284 21.08 0.34 3.88
N GLU A 285 19.87 -0.23 3.80
CA GLU A 285 19.41 -1.25 4.77
C GLU A 285 20.28 -2.50 4.74
N ALA A 286 20.67 -2.98 3.55
CA ALA A 286 21.56 -4.12 3.41
C ALA A 286 22.97 -3.85 3.98
N ALA A 287 23.40 -2.60 3.96
CA ALA A 287 24.66 -2.15 4.56
C ALA A 287 24.57 -1.85 6.07
N GLY A 288 23.39 -2.05 6.68
CA GLY A 288 23.17 -1.78 8.12
C GLY A 288 23.01 -0.30 8.45
N VAL A 289 22.82 0.57 7.47
CA VAL A 289 22.53 1.99 7.69
C VAL A 289 21.08 2.15 8.13
N LEU A 290 20.82 2.94 9.16
CA LEU A 290 19.46 3.25 9.61
C LEU A 290 18.79 4.19 8.60
N MET A 291 18.03 3.63 7.68
CA MET A 291 17.37 4.35 6.61
C MET A 291 15.98 4.83 7.02
N PRO A 292 15.66 6.13 6.89
CA PRO A 292 14.28 6.58 6.97
C PRO A 292 13.45 5.87 5.92
N SER A 293 12.35 5.27 6.31
CA SER A 293 11.48 4.54 5.37
C SER A 293 10.01 4.75 5.67
N GLY A 294 9.18 4.61 4.64
CA GLY A 294 7.74 4.76 4.72
C GLY A 294 7.03 3.70 3.88
N CYS A 295 6.19 4.14 2.92
CA CYS A 295 5.41 3.24 2.06
C CYS A 295 6.26 2.38 1.13
N ARG A 296 7.50 2.77 0.84
CA ARG A 296 8.44 2.17 -0.14
C ARG A 296 7.91 2.21 -1.59
N MET A 297 6.95 3.08 -1.86
CA MET A 297 6.28 3.22 -3.17
C MET A 297 6.47 4.62 -3.79
N GLY A 298 7.29 5.48 -3.17
CA GLY A 298 7.54 6.83 -3.68
C GLY A 298 6.38 7.82 -3.49
N ILE A 299 5.37 7.52 -2.67
CA ILE A 299 4.18 8.37 -2.52
C ILE A 299 4.07 9.08 -1.16
N CYS A 300 4.80 8.63 -0.13
CA CYS A 300 4.62 9.13 1.24
C CYS A 300 5.69 10.11 1.69
N PHE A 301 6.76 10.25 0.94
CA PHE A 301 7.94 11.07 1.28
C PHE A 301 8.63 10.71 2.62
N GLY A 302 8.31 9.57 3.21
CA GLY A 302 8.91 9.10 4.47
C GLY A 302 10.35 8.60 4.34
N CYS A 303 10.87 8.50 3.12
CA CYS A 303 12.23 8.08 2.80
C CYS A 303 13.06 9.21 2.19
N VAL A 304 12.63 10.45 2.34
CA VAL A 304 13.35 11.61 1.78
C VAL A 304 14.69 11.78 2.49
N ALA A 305 15.76 11.92 1.71
CA ALA A 305 17.09 12.21 2.18
C ALA A 305 17.80 13.24 1.27
N PRO A 306 18.69 14.08 1.80
CA PRO A 306 19.47 14.99 0.98
C PRO A 306 20.51 14.23 0.14
N LEU A 307 20.52 14.48 -1.17
CA LEU A 307 21.58 14.10 -2.08
C LEU A 307 22.65 15.21 -2.01
N ARG A 308 23.79 14.93 -1.38
CA ARG A 308 24.86 15.94 -1.23
C ARG A 308 25.64 16.15 -2.52
N ARG A 309 25.93 15.06 -3.22
CA ARG A 309 26.70 15.08 -4.46
C ARG A 309 26.44 13.81 -5.28
N GLY A 310 26.58 13.93 -6.58
CA GLY A 310 26.53 12.81 -7.51
C GLY A 310 25.22 12.68 -8.24
N ALA A 311 24.94 11.50 -8.77
CA ALA A 311 23.80 11.25 -9.64
C ALA A 311 22.96 10.05 -9.15
N VAL A 312 21.65 10.23 -9.18
CA VAL A 312 20.68 9.16 -8.90
C VAL A 312 19.60 9.13 -9.99
N ARG A 313 19.05 7.97 -10.24
CA ARG A 313 17.98 7.76 -11.21
C ARG A 313 16.69 7.39 -10.50
N ASP A 314 15.61 8.06 -10.86
CA ASP A 314 14.26 7.65 -10.41
C ASP A 314 13.87 6.34 -11.11
N LEU A 315 13.64 5.30 -10.33
CA LEU A 315 13.30 3.97 -10.84
C LEU A 315 11.91 3.89 -11.48
N ARG A 316 11.05 4.90 -11.28
CA ARG A 316 9.68 4.92 -11.80
C ARG A 316 9.60 5.41 -13.26
N ASN A 317 10.44 6.38 -13.62
CA ASN A 317 10.38 7.06 -14.91
C ASN A 317 11.74 7.17 -15.63
N GLY A 318 12.83 6.78 -14.94
CA GLY A 318 14.18 6.85 -15.48
C GLY A 318 14.84 8.23 -15.40
N ASP A 319 14.18 9.24 -14.82
CA ASP A 319 14.73 10.60 -14.72
C ASP A 319 16.00 10.62 -13.89
N LEU A 320 16.99 11.37 -14.39
CA LEU A 320 18.26 11.57 -13.71
C LEU A 320 18.21 12.84 -12.85
N THR A 321 18.55 12.70 -11.58
CA THR A 321 18.75 13.81 -10.65
C THR A 321 20.20 13.89 -10.28
N THR A 322 20.83 15.05 -10.46
CA THR A 322 22.23 15.33 -10.09
C THR A 322 22.27 16.39 -9.00
N ALA A 323 23.28 16.36 -8.16
CA ALA A 323 23.53 17.38 -7.17
C ALA A 323 25.04 17.64 -7.02
N ASP A 324 25.37 18.89 -6.79
CA ASP A 324 26.65 19.35 -6.25
C ASP A 324 26.50 19.80 -4.80
N GLU A 325 27.61 19.88 -4.08
CA GLU A 325 27.58 20.21 -2.66
C GLU A 325 26.99 21.60 -2.41
N GLY A 326 25.89 21.65 -1.65
CA GLY A 326 25.17 22.89 -1.33
C GLY A 326 23.89 23.13 -2.12
N ASP A 327 23.59 22.34 -3.14
CA ASP A 327 22.38 22.52 -3.98
C ASP A 327 21.06 22.29 -3.24
N GLY A 328 21.08 21.62 -2.09
CA GLY A 328 19.89 21.36 -1.29
C GLY A 328 18.93 20.35 -1.94
N VAL A 329 19.42 19.55 -2.88
CA VAL A 329 18.61 18.54 -3.56
C VAL A 329 18.18 17.44 -2.59
N VAL A 330 16.92 17.07 -2.62
CA VAL A 330 16.36 15.96 -1.84
C VAL A 330 15.78 14.90 -2.76
N ILE A 331 15.95 13.64 -2.39
CA ILE A 331 15.48 12.48 -3.16
C ILE A 331 14.66 11.53 -2.31
N GLN A 332 13.82 10.72 -2.94
CA GLN A 332 13.12 9.62 -2.29
C GLN A 332 13.93 8.33 -2.43
N THR A 333 14.67 7.94 -1.40
CA THR A 333 15.60 6.79 -1.44
C THR A 333 14.94 5.47 -1.82
N CYS A 334 13.64 5.30 -1.58
CA CYS A 334 12.92 4.06 -1.90
C CYS A 334 12.61 3.86 -3.40
N VAL A 335 12.74 4.91 -4.20
CA VAL A 335 12.48 4.89 -5.66
C VAL A 335 13.63 5.51 -6.45
N SER A 336 14.75 5.79 -5.81
CA SER A 336 15.97 6.27 -6.46
C SER A 336 17.06 5.21 -6.39
N ALA A 337 17.77 4.98 -7.49
CA ALA A 337 18.95 4.13 -7.59
C ALA A 337 20.21 4.96 -7.89
N ALA A 338 21.38 4.43 -7.60
CA ALA A 338 22.65 5.06 -8.00
C ALA A 338 22.75 5.10 -9.54
N ALA A 339 23.12 6.25 -10.09
CA ALA A 339 23.39 6.46 -11.52
C ALA A 339 24.83 6.94 -11.74
N GLY A 340 25.72 6.60 -10.84
CA GLY A 340 27.11 6.98 -10.69
C GLY A 340 27.44 7.08 -9.20
N PRO A 341 28.67 7.46 -8.85
CA PRO A 341 29.04 7.74 -7.46
C PRO A 341 28.10 8.80 -6.86
N CYS A 342 27.57 8.56 -5.66
CA CYS A 342 26.69 9.51 -4.99
C CYS A 342 26.88 9.51 -3.47
N ASP A 343 26.61 10.66 -2.84
CA ASP A 343 26.70 10.90 -1.40
C ASP A 343 25.35 11.32 -0.85
N ILE A 344 24.82 10.52 0.06
CA ILE A 344 23.52 10.71 0.73
C ILE A 344 23.78 11.11 2.18
N LYS A 345 23.17 12.19 2.64
CA LYS A 345 23.30 12.66 4.02
C LYS A 345 22.41 11.82 4.95
N LEU A 346 22.89 10.62 5.26
CA LEU A 346 22.31 9.66 6.23
C LEU A 346 23.42 8.99 7.01
#